data_398fd7384815edbf8db35bf7a6420302
#
_entry.id   398fd7384815edbf8db35bf7a6420302
#
_cell.length_a   1.000
_cell.length_b   1.000
_cell.length_c   1.000
_cell.angle_alpha   90.00
_cell.angle_beta   90.00
_cell.angle_gamma   90.00
#
_symmetry.space_group_name_H-M   'P 1'
#
loop_
_entity.id
_entity.type
_entity.pdbx_description
1 polymer ?
#
loop_
_entity_poly.entity_id
_entity_poly.type
_entity_poly.pdbx_seq_one_letter_code
_entity_poly.pdbx_strand_id
1 'polypeptide(L)'
;MVSFRNLPLGERTIEMLCRQCEETIAGTGCVKRGVCGKTEELAKSQDILVGALIELAASGKKGDEVDKTIVDGLFMTLSNTNFDQKVIDSQTAKAKTLIGKDVEIRCKDIESLDADDDLRSLKELLLFGLKGLAAYYHHAAVLGGKDETVTDFLRKAMASLAESRTADELVALNMECGTVGAACLALLDKMNTGTYGVPEITQVRTGVGKNPGILITGHDLKDLEQLLEQTKGTGVDVYTHGEMLPANAYPAFKKYDNLVGNYGGAWYKQKDEFESFNGPIIATTNCVLIPKDSYRDRLFTTGTAGVEGVKHIDEADGKKDFSEVIAIAKKCSSPTQIDDLNLTIGFGHSQVLALADKIVEAVKAGAIKRFVVMAGCDGREKGREYYTEFAQSLPKDTVILTAGCAKYRYNKLDLGDIGGIPRVIDAGQCNDCYSLVVIANALAQAFNTDVNGLPLSFNISWYEQKAVLVLLTLLSLGVKDIMLGPRLPGFITPGILDVLVNTFGIKANGTVAGDMVILKIE
;
A
#
# COMPACT_ATOMS: atom_id res chain seq x y z
N MET A 1 7.52 2.59 -31.52
CA MET A 1 7.58 1.14 -31.73
C MET A 1 8.89 0.62 -31.19
N VAL A 2 8.92 0.13 -29.94
CA VAL A 2 10.09 -0.57 -29.38
C VAL A 2 9.77 -2.05 -29.52
N SER A 3 10.50 -2.69 -30.44
CA SER A 3 10.41 -4.12 -30.72
C SER A 3 10.94 -4.92 -29.53
N PHE A 4 10.07 -5.61 -28.82
CA PHE A 4 10.47 -6.65 -27.87
C PHE A 4 10.94 -7.88 -28.66
N ARG A 5 12.26 -8.03 -28.82
CA ARG A 5 12.83 -9.28 -29.30
C ARG A 5 12.76 -10.31 -28.16
N ASN A 6 11.99 -11.36 -28.39
CA ASN A 6 12.05 -12.61 -27.63
C ASN A 6 13.48 -13.14 -27.68
N LEU A 7 14.21 -13.04 -26.56
CA LEU A 7 15.44 -13.82 -26.37
C LEU A 7 15.01 -15.24 -26.00
N PRO A 8 15.53 -16.28 -26.68
CA PRO A 8 15.26 -17.65 -26.29
C PRO A 8 15.83 -17.87 -24.88
N LEU A 9 14.98 -18.21 -23.94
CA LEU A 9 15.37 -18.74 -22.63
C LEU A 9 16.06 -20.09 -22.92
N GLY A 10 17.40 -20.12 -22.89
CA GLY A 10 18.11 -21.38 -22.79
C GLY A 10 17.54 -22.16 -21.61
N GLU A 11 17.60 -23.51 -21.64
CA GLU A 11 17.14 -24.43 -20.60
C GLU A 11 17.67 -24.05 -19.20
N ARG A 12 17.09 -23.00 -18.59
CA ARG A 12 17.29 -22.67 -17.19
C ARG A 12 16.14 -23.34 -16.46
N THR A 13 16.45 -24.28 -15.62
CA THR A 13 15.50 -24.77 -14.61
C THR A 13 14.97 -23.56 -13.86
N ILE A 14 13.69 -23.22 -14.07
CA ILE A 14 12.98 -22.20 -13.29
C ILE A 14 12.79 -22.81 -11.91
N GLU A 15 13.49 -22.27 -10.92
CA GLU A 15 13.43 -22.75 -9.53
C GLU A 15 12.22 -22.16 -8.81
N MET A 16 11.85 -20.90 -9.14
CA MET A 16 10.66 -20.21 -8.65
C MET A 16 10.13 -19.24 -9.71
N LEU A 17 8.88 -18.82 -9.62
CA LEU A 17 8.37 -17.69 -10.37
C LEU A 17 7.64 -16.74 -9.41
N CYS A 18 8.15 -15.52 -9.25
CA CYS A 18 7.50 -14.49 -8.43
C CYS A 18 7.36 -13.19 -9.23
N ARG A 19 6.12 -12.75 -9.42
CA ARG A 19 5.75 -11.53 -10.15
C ARG A 19 4.97 -10.54 -9.29
N GLN A 20 5.09 -10.62 -7.96
CA GLN A 20 4.19 -9.96 -7.02
C GLN A 20 4.43 -8.45 -6.83
N CYS A 21 5.49 -7.87 -7.39
CA CYS A 21 5.77 -6.45 -7.25
C CYS A 21 6.35 -5.85 -8.53
N GLU A 22 6.41 -4.53 -8.57
CA GLU A 22 6.97 -3.77 -9.69
C GLU A 22 8.47 -4.05 -9.90
N GLU A 23 9.23 -4.33 -8.83
CA GLU A 23 10.68 -4.61 -8.91
C GLU A 23 11.02 -6.03 -9.41
N THR A 24 10.05 -6.79 -9.90
CA THR A 24 10.30 -8.11 -10.44
C THR A 24 11.36 -8.09 -11.55
N ILE A 25 12.27 -9.06 -11.58
CA ILE A 25 13.43 -9.06 -12.49
C ILE A 25 12.98 -8.98 -13.94
N ALA A 26 13.60 -8.06 -14.70
CA ALA A 26 13.30 -7.78 -16.10
C ALA A 26 11.83 -7.41 -16.39
N GLY A 27 11.02 -7.11 -15.35
CA GLY A 27 9.59 -6.86 -15.49
C GLY A 27 8.76 -8.11 -15.78
N THR A 28 9.33 -9.30 -15.70
CA THR A 28 8.67 -10.57 -16.05
C THR A 28 8.56 -11.55 -14.88
N GLY A 29 9.55 -11.60 -14.00
CA GLY A 29 9.53 -12.47 -12.84
C GLY A 29 10.90 -12.71 -12.22
N CYS A 30 10.93 -12.92 -10.90
CA CYS A 30 12.09 -13.41 -10.19
C CYS A 30 12.08 -14.95 -10.25
N VAL A 31 13.16 -15.55 -10.80
CA VAL A 31 13.21 -17.00 -11.12
C VAL A 31 14.20 -17.82 -10.28
N LYS A 32 15.04 -17.14 -9.47
CA LYS A 32 16.01 -17.80 -8.55
C LYS A 32 15.92 -17.25 -7.13
N ARG A 33 15.80 -15.94 -7.01
CA ARG A 33 15.68 -15.21 -5.75
C ARG A 33 14.95 -13.89 -6.02
N GLY A 34 14.06 -13.49 -5.11
CA GLY A 34 13.40 -12.21 -5.18
C GLY A 34 14.38 -11.04 -5.05
N VAL A 35 14.16 -9.94 -5.76
CA VAL A 35 14.90 -8.67 -5.57
C VAL A 35 14.77 -8.20 -4.11
N CYS A 36 13.63 -8.47 -3.46
CA CYS A 36 13.40 -8.22 -2.03
C CYS A 36 14.21 -9.14 -1.09
N GLY A 37 14.86 -10.19 -1.62
CA GLY A 37 15.59 -11.19 -0.86
C GLY A 37 14.81 -12.48 -0.56
N LYS A 38 13.56 -12.61 -1.02
CA LYS A 38 12.75 -13.82 -0.90
C LYS A 38 13.50 -15.02 -1.51
N THR A 39 13.57 -16.12 -0.76
CA THR A 39 14.15 -17.38 -1.26
C THR A 39 13.12 -18.17 -2.07
N GLU A 40 13.57 -19.20 -2.78
CA GLU A 40 12.71 -20.14 -3.52
C GLU A 40 11.74 -20.83 -2.57
N GLU A 41 12.22 -21.34 -1.44
CA GLU A 41 11.42 -22.07 -0.46
C GLU A 41 10.30 -21.19 0.10
N LEU A 42 10.62 -19.94 0.47
CA LEU A 42 9.63 -19.00 0.97
C LEU A 42 8.60 -18.64 -0.12
N ALA A 43 9.02 -18.47 -1.38
CA ALA A 43 8.09 -18.19 -2.47
C ALA A 43 7.11 -19.34 -2.66
N LYS A 44 7.61 -20.59 -2.69
CA LYS A 44 6.79 -21.81 -2.77
C LYS A 44 5.84 -21.95 -1.58
N SER A 45 6.31 -21.68 -0.35
CA SER A 45 5.43 -21.71 0.83
C SER A 45 4.32 -20.68 0.74
N GLN A 46 4.59 -19.48 0.23
CA GLN A 46 3.56 -18.46 0.01
C GLN A 46 2.55 -18.87 -1.08
N ASP A 47 3.00 -19.50 -2.17
CA ASP A 47 2.12 -19.98 -3.22
C ASP A 47 1.22 -21.12 -2.70
N ILE A 48 1.79 -22.05 -1.93
CA ILE A 48 1.02 -23.14 -1.27
C ILE A 48 -0.01 -22.56 -0.28
N LEU A 49 0.35 -21.51 0.47
CA LEU A 49 -0.61 -20.82 1.33
C LEU A 49 -1.77 -20.24 0.52
N VAL A 50 -1.49 -19.52 -0.57
CA VAL A 50 -2.53 -18.98 -1.45
C VAL A 50 -3.43 -20.10 -1.97
N GLY A 51 -2.85 -21.22 -2.43
CA GLY A 51 -3.61 -22.38 -2.87
C GLY A 51 -4.49 -22.97 -1.75
N ALA A 52 -3.99 -23.06 -0.53
CA ALA A 52 -4.78 -23.53 0.61
C ALA A 52 -5.94 -22.59 0.94
N LEU A 53 -5.75 -21.27 0.79
CA LEU A 53 -6.83 -20.28 0.99
C LEU A 53 -7.88 -20.36 -0.12
N ILE A 54 -7.47 -20.63 -1.37
CA ILE A 54 -8.40 -20.90 -2.49
C ILE A 54 -9.26 -22.13 -2.17
N GLU A 55 -8.66 -23.22 -1.72
CA GLU A 55 -9.41 -24.43 -1.34
C GLU A 55 -10.32 -24.19 -0.11
N LEU A 56 -9.87 -23.39 0.87
CA LEU A 56 -10.70 -23.01 2.01
C LEU A 56 -11.94 -22.23 1.55
N ALA A 57 -11.78 -21.28 0.66
CA ALA A 57 -12.89 -20.53 0.07
C ALA A 57 -13.83 -21.45 -0.74
N ALA A 58 -13.28 -22.34 -1.58
CA ALA A 58 -14.03 -23.29 -2.39
C ALA A 58 -14.78 -24.35 -1.56
N SER A 59 -14.36 -24.59 -0.31
CA SER A 59 -15.05 -25.53 0.61
C SER A 59 -16.46 -25.06 1.01
N GLY A 60 -16.82 -23.80 0.74
CA GLY A 60 -18.09 -23.21 1.12
C GLY A 60 -18.24 -22.93 2.63
N LYS A 61 -17.20 -23.15 3.43
CA LYS A 61 -17.22 -22.85 4.86
C LYS A 61 -17.23 -21.34 5.10
N LYS A 62 -17.89 -20.93 6.19
CA LYS A 62 -18.09 -19.54 6.57
C LYS A 62 -17.84 -19.36 8.08
N GLY A 63 -17.68 -18.11 8.49
CA GLY A 63 -17.55 -17.69 9.89
C GLY A 63 -16.27 -16.92 10.16
N ASP A 64 -16.24 -16.23 11.29
CA ASP A 64 -15.18 -15.26 11.65
C ASP A 64 -13.76 -15.86 11.56
N GLU A 65 -13.60 -17.14 11.94
CA GLU A 65 -12.28 -17.79 11.87
C GLU A 65 -11.85 -18.12 10.44
N VAL A 66 -12.79 -18.53 9.57
CA VAL A 66 -12.54 -18.77 8.15
C VAL A 66 -12.14 -17.45 7.49
N ASP A 67 -12.93 -16.40 7.72
CA ASP A 67 -12.69 -15.07 7.14
C ASP A 67 -11.37 -14.49 7.59
N LYS A 68 -11.08 -14.54 8.91
CA LYS A 68 -9.80 -14.10 9.45
C LYS A 68 -8.62 -14.89 8.86
N THR A 69 -8.78 -16.22 8.66
CA THR A 69 -7.71 -17.04 8.09
C THR A 69 -7.43 -16.67 6.64
N ILE A 70 -8.47 -16.39 5.84
CA ILE A 70 -8.32 -15.94 4.45
C ILE A 70 -7.69 -14.55 4.41
N VAL A 71 -8.20 -13.60 5.20
CA VAL A 71 -7.73 -12.21 5.26
C VAL A 71 -6.26 -12.13 5.68
N ASP A 72 -5.91 -12.72 6.82
CA ASP A 72 -4.54 -12.67 7.33
C ASP A 72 -3.57 -13.42 6.42
N GLY A 73 -3.98 -14.58 5.90
CA GLY A 73 -3.14 -15.38 4.99
C GLY A 73 -2.87 -14.65 3.67
N LEU A 74 -3.86 -14.00 3.07
CA LEU A 74 -3.65 -13.17 1.89
C LEU A 74 -2.74 -12.00 2.21
N PHE A 75 -2.95 -11.31 3.33
CA PHE A 75 -2.12 -10.18 3.73
C PHE A 75 -0.65 -10.59 3.98
N MET A 76 -0.39 -11.73 4.63
CA MET A 76 0.96 -12.24 4.83
C MET A 76 1.72 -12.45 3.52
N THR A 77 1.02 -12.74 2.43
CA THR A 77 1.62 -13.00 1.11
C THR A 77 1.78 -11.75 0.24
N LEU A 78 1.40 -10.55 0.73
CA LEU A 78 1.73 -9.31 0.04
C LEU A 78 3.25 -9.12 -0.08
N SER A 79 3.64 -8.33 -1.06
CA SER A 79 5.04 -7.94 -1.24
C SER A 79 5.59 -7.30 0.03
N ASN A 80 6.75 -7.77 0.50
CA ASN A 80 7.47 -7.23 1.65
C ASN A 80 6.63 -7.19 2.95
N THR A 81 5.89 -8.26 3.24
CA THR A 81 5.11 -8.39 4.48
C THR A 81 5.72 -9.45 5.39
N ASN A 82 5.76 -10.71 4.95
CA ASN A 82 6.25 -11.79 5.80
C ASN A 82 7.34 -12.60 5.10
N PHE A 83 8.50 -12.64 5.73
CA PHE A 83 9.71 -13.37 5.32
C PHE A 83 10.04 -14.51 6.30
N ASP A 84 9.10 -14.90 7.17
CA ASP A 84 9.26 -16.05 8.06
C ASP A 84 8.47 -17.24 7.51
N GLN A 85 9.22 -18.22 6.96
CA GLN A 85 8.63 -19.41 6.37
C GLN A 85 7.80 -20.21 7.37
N LYS A 86 8.22 -20.28 8.64
CA LYS A 86 7.50 -21.04 9.67
C LYS A 86 6.12 -20.46 9.95
N VAL A 87 6.01 -19.12 9.92
CA VAL A 87 4.74 -18.42 10.09
C VAL A 87 3.82 -18.70 8.90
N ILE A 88 4.33 -18.67 7.68
CA ILE A 88 3.58 -19.00 6.45
C ILE A 88 3.11 -20.46 6.47
N ASP A 89 3.99 -21.39 6.84
CA ASP A 89 3.65 -22.82 6.91
C ASP A 89 2.59 -23.10 8.01
N SER A 90 2.68 -22.39 9.15
CA SER A 90 1.68 -22.46 10.22
C SER A 90 0.30 -21.96 9.76
N GLN A 91 0.26 -20.86 9.01
CA GLN A 91 -1.00 -20.34 8.44
C GLN A 91 -1.59 -21.31 7.41
N THR A 92 -0.74 -21.95 6.61
CA THR A 92 -1.15 -23.02 5.68
C THR A 92 -1.75 -24.20 6.40
N ALA A 93 -1.14 -24.65 7.50
CA ALA A 93 -1.65 -25.74 8.33
C ALA A 93 -3.02 -25.39 8.96
N LYS A 94 -3.18 -24.13 9.40
CA LYS A 94 -4.45 -23.61 9.91
C LYS A 94 -5.55 -23.65 8.83
N ALA A 95 -5.28 -23.18 7.64
CA ALA A 95 -6.22 -23.21 6.52
C ALA A 95 -6.63 -24.67 6.19
N LYS A 96 -5.67 -25.59 6.09
CA LYS A 96 -5.94 -27.03 5.88
C LYS A 96 -6.79 -27.64 6.99
N THR A 97 -6.54 -27.30 8.24
CA THR A 97 -7.34 -27.77 9.39
C THR A 97 -8.80 -27.32 9.28
N LEU A 98 -9.03 -26.07 8.88
CA LEU A 98 -10.37 -25.54 8.67
C LEU A 98 -11.09 -26.22 7.49
N ILE A 99 -10.40 -26.57 6.42
CA ILE A 99 -11.00 -27.30 5.30
C ILE A 99 -11.40 -28.71 5.74
N GLY A 100 -10.58 -29.39 6.51
CA GLY A 100 -10.70 -30.79 6.90
C GLY A 100 -9.49 -31.60 6.43
N LYS A 101 -9.29 -32.80 6.94
CA LYS A 101 -8.11 -33.63 6.63
C LYS A 101 -8.09 -34.05 5.16
N ASP A 102 -6.88 -34.12 4.58
CA ASP A 102 -6.55 -34.70 3.28
C ASP A 102 -7.07 -33.94 2.03
N VAL A 103 -7.10 -32.60 2.09
CA VAL A 103 -7.42 -31.80 0.90
C VAL A 103 -6.20 -31.63 0.02
N GLU A 104 -6.32 -32.02 -1.24
CA GLU A 104 -5.34 -31.71 -2.27
C GLU A 104 -5.43 -30.23 -2.67
N ILE A 105 -4.30 -29.53 -2.64
CA ILE A 105 -4.20 -28.17 -3.15
C ILE A 105 -4.05 -28.21 -4.66
N ARG A 106 -5.07 -27.76 -5.39
CA ARG A 106 -5.09 -27.74 -6.87
C ARG A 106 -4.18 -26.64 -7.41
N CYS A 107 -4.28 -25.43 -6.88
CA CYS A 107 -3.47 -24.29 -7.30
C CYS A 107 -2.20 -24.23 -6.42
N LYS A 108 -1.08 -24.80 -6.89
CA LYS A 108 0.19 -24.87 -6.14
C LYS A 108 1.14 -23.72 -6.43
N ASP A 109 0.88 -22.98 -7.49
CA ASP A 109 1.65 -21.84 -7.97
C ASP A 109 0.77 -20.98 -8.91
N ILE A 110 1.33 -19.86 -9.34
CA ILE A 110 0.65 -18.91 -10.22
C ILE A 110 0.36 -19.55 -11.60
N GLU A 111 1.25 -20.40 -12.10
CA GLU A 111 1.09 -21.03 -13.42
C GLU A 111 -0.05 -22.05 -13.45
N SER A 112 -0.40 -22.61 -12.30
CA SER A 112 -1.51 -23.56 -12.15
C SER A 112 -2.90 -22.89 -12.07
N LEU A 113 -2.99 -21.55 -12.04
CA LEU A 113 -4.28 -20.85 -12.03
C LEU A 113 -5.06 -21.03 -13.32
N ASP A 114 -4.40 -21.04 -14.47
CA ASP A 114 -5.00 -21.33 -15.78
C ASP A 114 -3.94 -21.74 -16.80
N ALA A 115 -4.34 -22.57 -17.78
CA ALA A 115 -3.49 -22.96 -18.90
C ALA A 115 -3.41 -21.86 -19.98
N ASP A 116 -4.46 -21.07 -20.13
CA ASP A 116 -4.50 -19.92 -21.04
C ASP A 116 -3.83 -18.70 -20.40
N ASP A 117 -2.91 -18.08 -21.12
CA ASP A 117 -2.09 -16.96 -20.60
C ASP A 117 -2.92 -15.72 -20.28
N ASP A 118 -3.94 -15.39 -21.08
CA ASP A 118 -4.79 -14.23 -20.86
C ASP A 118 -5.75 -14.47 -19.69
N LEU A 119 -6.35 -15.66 -19.59
CA LEU A 119 -7.19 -16.03 -18.45
C LEU A 119 -6.36 -16.06 -17.15
N ARG A 120 -5.15 -16.59 -17.21
CA ARG A 120 -4.22 -16.58 -16.08
C ARG A 120 -3.87 -15.15 -15.67
N SER A 121 -3.59 -14.25 -16.61
CA SER A 121 -3.31 -12.84 -16.35
C SER A 121 -4.49 -12.15 -15.65
N LEU A 122 -5.75 -12.42 -16.07
CA LEU A 122 -6.95 -11.90 -15.41
C LEU A 122 -7.14 -12.47 -13.99
N LYS A 123 -6.83 -13.75 -13.77
CA LYS A 123 -6.86 -14.39 -12.45
C LYS A 123 -5.77 -13.83 -11.52
N GLU A 124 -4.56 -13.55 -12.04
CA GLU A 124 -3.50 -12.89 -11.27
C GLU A 124 -3.89 -11.45 -10.90
N LEU A 125 -4.51 -10.72 -11.83
CA LEU A 125 -5.02 -9.37 -11.56
C LEU A 125 -6.07 -9.40 -10.43
N LEU A 126 -7.02 -10.35 -10.50
CA LEU A 126 -8.01 -10.56 -9.45
C LEU A 126 -7.34 -10.93 -8.12
N LEU A 127 -6.41 -11.88 -8.12
CA LEU A 127 -5.67 -12.29 -6.90
C LEU A 127 -4.93 -11.11 -6.26
N PHE A 128 -4.33 -10.23 -7.06
CA PHE A 128 -3.68 -9.02 -6.55
C PHE A 128 -4.70 -8.06 -5.93
N GLY A 129 -5.83 -7.84 -6.58
CA GLY A 129 -6.95 -7.08 -6.01
C GLY A 129 -7.41 -7.67 -4.67
N LEU A 130 -7.61 -8.99 -4.60
CA LEU A 130 -8.05 -9.69 -3.38
C LEU A 130 -7.02 -9.60 -2.24
N LYS A 131 -5.73 -9.69 -2.53
CA LYS A 131 -4.68 -9.45 -1.53
C LYS A 131 -4.72 -8.02 -1.00
N GLY A 132 -4.89 -7.02 -1.86
CA GLY A 132 -5.07 -5.63 -1.45
C GLY A 132 -6.32 -5.42 -0.61
N LEU A 133 -7.44 -6.03 -1.01
CA LEU A 133 -8.71 -5.99 -0.29
C LEU A 133 -8.59 -6.59 1.11
N ALA A 134 -7.94 -7.76 1.22
CA ALA A 134 -7.68 -8.42 2.49
C ALA A 134 -6.83 -7.55 3.42
N ALA A 135 -5.80 -6.87 2.90
CA ALA A 135 -4.94 -6.00 3.69
C ALA A 135 -5.71 -4.80 4.26
N TYR A 136 -6.51 -4.11 3.46
CA TYR A 136 -7.31 -2.98 3.96
C TYR A 136 -8.44 -3.43 4.90
N TYR A 137 -9.08 -4.57 4.60
CA TYR A 137 -10.08 -5.13 5.51
C TYR A 137 -9.47 -5.55 6.85
N HIS A 138 -8.27 -6.13 6.86
CA HIS A 138 -7.54 -6.45 8.09
C HIS A 138 -7.39 -5.21 9.00
N HIS A 139 -6.97 -4.08 8.45
CA HIS A 139 -6.83 -2.83 9.23
C HIS A 139 -8.17 -2.35 9.80
N ALA A 140 -9.26 -2.45 9.04
CA ALA A 140 -10.59 -2.12 9.54
C ALA A 140 -11.02 -3.09 10.64
N ALA A 141 -10.77 -4.40 10.47
CA ALA A 141 -11.14 -5.45 11.41
C ALA A 141 -10.38 -5.35 12.75
N VAL A 142 -9.11 -4.94 12.74
CA VAL A 142 -8.30 -4.67 13.94
C VAL A 142 -8.95 -3.59 14.83
N LEU A 143 -9.68 -2.65 14.23
CA LEU A 143 -10.46 -1.62 14.92
C LEU A 143 -11.92 -2.02 15.18
N GLY A 144 -12.28 -3.29 14.94
CA GLY A 144 -13.63 -3.80 15.15
C GLY A 144 -14.59 -3.61 13.97
N GLY A 145 -14.08 -3.13 12.81
CA GLY A 145 -14.89 -3.00 11.59
C GLY A 145 -15.28 -4.36 11.03
N LYS A 146 -16.55 -4.50 10.64
CA LYS A 146 -17.07 -5.69 9.98
C LYS A 146 -17.95 -5.29 8.81
N ASP A 147 -17.78 -6.00 7.69
CA ASP A 147 -18.63 -5.88 6.51
C ASP A 147 -18.70 -7.25 5.81
N GLU A 148 -19.88 -7.88 5.89
CA GLU A 148 -20.13 -9.19 5.29
C GLU A 148 -20.03 -9.14 3.75
N THR A 149 -20.32 -8.00 3.14
CA THR A 149 -20.19 -7.84 1.68
C THR A 149 -18.74 -8.06 1.25
N VAL A 150 -17.78 -7.53 2.03
CA VAL A 150 -16.35 -7.71 1.75
C VAL A 150 -15.92 -9.16 1.95
N THR A 151 -16.31 -9.80 3.06
CA THR A 151 -15.89 -11.17 3.34
C THR A 151 -16.58 -12.20 2.46
N ASP A 152 -17.87 -12.01 2.13
CA ASP A 152 -18.57 -12.86 1.15
C ASP A 152 -17.94 -12.75 -0.25
N PHE A 153 -17.58 -11.54 -0.68
CA PHE A 153 -16.89 -11.34 -1.95
C PHE A 153 -15.50 -11.99 -1.95
N LEU A 154 -14.71 -11.81 -0.87
CA LEU A 154 -13.39 -12.46 -0.74
C LEU A 154 -13.51 -13.99 -0.90
N ARG A 155 -14.45 -14.62 -0.23
CA ARG A 155 -14.69 -16.08 -0.37
C ARG A 155 -15.11 -16.46 -1.79
N LYS A 156 -16.11 -15.75 -2.35
CA LYS A 156 -16.60 -15.97 -3.72
C LYS A 156 -15.48 -15.87 -4.75
N ALA A 157 -14.72 -14.77 -4.71
CA ALA A 157 -13.70 -14.49 -5.70
C ALA A 157 -12.47 -15.40 -5.54
N MET A 158 -12.05 -15.73 -4.31
CA MET A 158 -11.01 -16.73 -4.07
C MET A 158 -11.40 -18.11 -4.60
N ALA A 159 -12.63 -18.57 -4.34
CA ALA A 159 -13.11 -19.86 -4.85
C ALA A 159 -13.09 -19.91 -6.39
N SER A 160 -13.46 -18.80 -7.04
CA SER A 160 -13.49 -18.70 -8.51
C SER A 160 -12.13 -18.87 -9.19
N LEU A 161 -11.02 -18.62 -8.48
CA LEU A 161 -9.67 -18.81 -9.02
C LEU A 161 -9.36 -20.28 -9.37
N ALA A 162 -10.00 -21.24 -8.66
CA ALA A 162 -9.86 -22.67 -8.93
C ALA A 162 -10.86 -23.19 -10.00
N GLU A 163 -11.71 -22.34 -10.53
CA GLU A 163 -12.75 -22.70 -11.49
C GLU A 163 -12.38 -22.27 -12.92
N SER A 164 -12.93 -23.00 -13.91
CA SER A 164 -12.88 -22.55 -15.29
C SER A 164 -13.83 -21.36 -15.48
N ARG A 165 -13.31 -20.24 -15.97
CA ARG A 165 -14.05 -19.01 -16.21
C ARG A 165 -13.74 -18.46 -17.59
N THR A 166 -14.69 -17.78 -18.17
CA THR A 166 -14.47 -17.00 -19.41
C THR A 166 -13.77 -15.67 -19.09
N ALA A 167 -13.18 -15.04 -20.11
CA ALA A 167 -12.57 -13.73 -19.96
C ALA A 167 -13.57 -12.68 -19.45
N ASP A 168 -14.80 -12.67 -19.98
CA ASP A 168 -15.85 -11.73 -19.57
C ASP A 168 -16.23 -11.90 -18.09
N GLU A 169 -16.35 -13.15 -17.60
CA GLU A 169 -16.60 -13.43 -16.20
C GLU A 169 -15.45 -12.95 -15.29
N LEU A 170 -14.20 -13.14 -15.72
CA LEU A 170 -13.02 -12.67 -14.97
C LEU A 170 -12.92 -11.15 -14.97
N VAL A 171 -13.22 -10.50 -16.09
CA VAL A 171 -13.31 -9.02 -16.14
C VAL A 171 -14.40 -8.53 -15.20
N ALA A 172 -15.58 -9.13 -15.20
CA ALA A 172 -16.66 -8.77 -14.28
C ALA A 172 -16.25 -8.94 -12.81
N LEU A 173 -15.55 -10.03 -12.44
CA LEU A 173 -15.04 -10.24 -11.10
C LEU A 173 -13.97 -9.21 -10.70
N ASN A 174 -13.10 -8.81 -11.61
CA ASN A 174 -12.12 -7.75 -11.37
C ASN A 174 -12.80 -6.38 -11.12
N MET A 175 -13.85 -6.06 -11.89
CA MET A 175 -14.64 -4.84 -11.69
C MET A 175 -15.43 -4.88 -10.37
N GLU A 176 -16.02 -6.03 -10.02
CA GLU A 176 -16.67 -6.24 -8.71
C GLU A 176 -15.66 -6.09 -7.56
N CYS A 177 -14.43 -6.61 -7.72
CA CYS A 177 -13.34 -6.42 -6.77
C CYS A 177 -13.04 -4.92 -6.53
N GLY A 178 -13.04 -4.12 -7.57
CA GLY A 178 -12.89 -2.66 -7.47
C GLY A 178 -14.04 -2.01 -6.71
N THR A 179 -15.28 -2.41 -6.98
CA THR A 179 -16.48 -1.89 -6.30
C THR A 179 -16.48 -2.23 -4.81
N VAL A 180 -16.17 -3.48 -4.46
CA VAL A 180 -16.04 -3.93 -3.06
C VAL A 180 -14.82 -3.26 -2.40
N GLY A 181 -13.75 -3.00 -3.17
CA GLY A 181 -12.60 -2.21 -2.74
C GLY A 181 -12.98 -0.81 -2.27
N ALA A 182 -13.83 -0.12 -3.01
CA ALA A 182 -14.35 1.20 -2.60
C ALA A 182 -15.09 1.13 -1.25
N ALA A 183 -15.95 0.13 -1.07
CA ALA A 183 -16.68 -0.08 0.19
C ALA A 183 -15.72 -0.40 1.36
N CYS A 184 -14.71 -1.23 1.12
CA CYS A 184 -13.69 -1.57 2.11
C CYS A 184 -12.85 -0.35 2.53
N LEU A 185 -12.44 0.49 1.58
CA LEU A 185 -11.72 1.73 1.87
C LEU A 185 -12.57 2.72 2.66
N ALA A 186 -13.88 2.83 2.34
CA ALA A 186 -14.83 3.62 3.12
C ALA A 186 -15.01 3.10 4.55
N LEU A 187 -15.06 1.77 4.72
CA LEU A 187 -15.10 1.14 6.04
C LEU A 187 -13.84 1.49 6.85
N LEU A 188 -12.65 1.38 6.24
CA LEU A 188 -11.39 1.66 6.92
C LEU A 188 -11.28 3.14 7.31
N ASP A 189 -11.65 4.06 6.42
CA ASP A 189 -11.73 5.50 6.74
C ASP A 189 -12.67 5.76 7.94
N LYS A 190 -13.87 5.16 7.92
CA LYS A 190 -14.82 5.25 9.03
C LYS A 190 -14.24 4.72 10.34
N MET A 191 -13.52 3.59 10.31
CA MET A 191 -12.93 3.00 11.51
C MET A 191 -11.78 3.85 12.05
N ASN A 192 -10.89 4.33 11.19
CA ASN A 192 -9.78 5.20 11.57
C ASN A 192 -10.29 6.53 12.14
N THR A 193 -11.17 7.22 11.43
CA THR A 193 -11.70 8.53 11.85
C THR A 193 -12.61 8.42 13.06
N GLY A 194 -13.38 7.34 13.18
CA GLY A 194 -14.23 7.06 14.33
C GLY A 194 -13.44 6.76 15.61
N THR A 195 -12.27 6.13 15.49
CA THR A 195 -11.41 5.76 16.62
C THR A 195 -10.46 6.88 17.01
N TYR A 196 -9.80 7.52 16.04
CA TYR A 196 -8.70 8.46 16.28
C TYR A 196 -9.04 9.92 15.99
N GLY A 197 -10.26 10.19 15.54
CA GLY A 197 -10.72 11.50 15.10
C GLY A 197 -10.37 11.79 13.65
N VAL A 198 -10.98 12.84 13.10
CA VAL A 198 -10.73 13.28 11.73
C VAL A 198 -9.33 13.90 11.64
N PRO A 199 -8.47 13.48 10.70
CA PRO A 199 -7.15 14.09 10.51
C PRO A 199 -7.23 15.59 10.33
N GLU A 200 -6.32 16.32 10.97
CA GLU A 200 -6.22 17.77 10.91
C GLU A 200 -4.94 18.19 10.20
N ILE A 201 -4.96 19.32 9.49
CA ILE A 201 -3.77 19.90 8.86
C ILE A 201 -2.70 20.11 9.93
N THR A 202 -1.56 19.46 9.76
CA THR A 202 -0.52 19.35 10.79
C THR A 202 0.88 19.53 10.19
N GLN A 203 1.71 20.30 10.87
CA GLN A 203 3.15 20.38 10.61
C GLN A 203 3.85 19.30 11.39
N VAL A 204 4.52 18.38 10.70
CA VAL A 204 5.26 17.26 11.31
C VAL A 204 6.75 17.49 11.13
N ARG A 205 7.45 17.57 12.25
CA ARG A 205 8.90 17.71 12.25
C ARG A 205 9.59 16.42 11.79
N THR A 206 10.69 16.55 11.03
CA THR A 206 11.56 15.42 10.65
C THR A 206 12.86 15.37 11.47
N GLY A 207 13.15 16.41 12.24
CA GLY A 207 14.29 16.45 13.15
C GLY A 207 14.09 15.59 14.40
N VAL A 208 15.18 15.27 15.09
CA VAL A 208 15.18 14.41 16.28
C VAL A 208 15.22 15.18 17.60
N GLY A 209 14.73 14.54 18.67
CA GLY A 209 14.85 15.00 20.05
C GLY A 209 16.18 14.60 20.70
N LYS A 210 16.25 14.81 22.02
CA LYS A 210 17.44 14.46 22.83
C LYS A 210 17.30 13.13 23.56
N ASN A 211 16.08 12.59 23.65
CA ASN A 211 15.79 11.35 24.34
C ASN A 211 16.10 10.13 23.44
N PRO A 212 16.35 8.95 24.01
CA PRO A 212 16.33 7.72 23.27
C PRO A 212 14.97 7.52 22.61
N GLY A 213 14.94 6.86 21.43
CA GLY A 213 13.73 6.76 20.62
C GLY A 213 13.34 5.34 20.25
N ILE A 214 12.06 5.15 19.95
CA ILE A 214 11.50 3.98 19.27
C ILE A 214 10.96 4.44 17.93
N LEU A 215 11.30 3.72 16.87
CA LEU A 215 10.79 3.95 15.53
C LEU A 215 9.67 2.97 15.23
N ILE A 216 8.52 3.46 14.75
CA ILE A 216 7.41 2.61 14.32
C ILE A 216 7.09 2.86 12.85
N THR A 217 7.02 1.78 12.07
CA THR A 217 6.76 1.81 10.63
C THR A 217 5.62 0.85 10.26
N GLY A 218 5.02 1.06 9.10
CA GLY A 218 3.88 0.30 8.61
C GLY A 218 2.59 1.11 8.66
N HIS A 219 1.44 0.46 8.91
CA HIS A 219 0.14 1.10 8.74
C HIS A 219 -0.77 0.99 9.98
N ASP A 220 -0.45 0.13 10.95
CA ASP A 220 -1.34 -0.19 12.07
C ASP A 220 -1.34 0.91 13.13
N LEU A 221 -2.41 1.70 13.15
CA LEU A 221 -2.60 2.80 14.10
C LEU A 221 -2.87 2.31 15.53
N LYS A 222 -3.43 1.10 15.71
CA LYS A 222 -3.65 0.51 17.04
C LYS A 222 -2.33 0.15 17.71
N ASP A 223 -1.36 -0.32 16.95
CA ASP A 223 -0.02 -0.59 17.46
C ASP A 223 0.68 0.70 17.91
N LEU A 224 0.54 1.77 17.14
CA LEU A 224 1.05 3.08 17.55
C LEU A 224 0.37 3.58 18.84
N GLU A 225 -0.96 3.47 18.93
CA GLU A 225 -1.70 3.85 20.15
C GLU A 225 -1.19 3.11 21.38
N GLN A 226 -1.09 1.78 21.28
CA GLN A 226 -0.63 0.94 22.40
C GLN A 226 0.83 1.23 22.77
N LEU A 227 1.69 1.51 21.78
CA LEU A 227 3.07 1.92 22.02
C LEU A 227 3.14 3.27 22.75
N LEU A 228 2.37 4.26 22.29
CA LEU A 228 2.35 5.59 22.91
C LEU A 228 1.85 5.57 24.35
N GLU A 229 0.81 4.79 24.65
CA GLU A 229 0.33 4.61 26.03
C GLU A 229 1.40 3.96 26.93
N GLN A 230 2.13 2.96 26.44
CA GLN A 230 3.15 2.26 27.22
C GLN A 230 4.46 3.07 27.36
N THR A 231 4.75 3.97 26.44
CA THR A 231 5.94 4.84 26.50
C THR A 231 5.73 6.14 27.27
N LYS A 232 4.49 6.48 27.60
CA LYS A 232 4.13 7.72 28.30
C LYS A 232 4.87 7.85 29.66
N GLY A 233 5.58 8.97 29.84
CA GLY A 233 6.33 9.25 31.05
C GLY A 233 7.58 8.39 31.27
N THR A 234 8.01 7.59 30.29
CA THR A 234 9.20 6.73 30.40
C THR A 234 10.50 7.42 30.03
N GLY A 235 10.46 8.61 29.45
CA GLY A 235 11.62 9.34 28.92
C GLY A 235 12.09 8.79 27.56
N VAL A 236 11.24 8.03 26.87
CA VAL A 236 11.50 7.49 25.52
C VAL A 236 10.60 8.20 24.52
N ASP A 237 11.20 8.72 23.46
CA ASP A 237 10.49 9.35 22.34
C ASP A 237 10.02 8.29 21.32
N VAL A 238 8.92 8.59 20.62
CA VAL A 238 8.40 7.76 19.54
C VAL A 238 8.44 8.56 18.23
N TYR A 239 8.89 7.91 17.18
CA TYR A 239 8.97 8.46 15.83
C TYR A 239 8.21 7.59 14.86
N THR A 240 7.43 8.21 13.98
CA THR A 240 6.82 7.52 12.84
C THR A 240 7.82 7.38 11.68
N HIS A 241 7.58 6.39 10.81
CA HIS A 241 8.34 6.18 9.58
C HIS A 241 7.42 5.69 8.46
N GLY A 242 7.74 6.06 7.22
CA GLY A 242 7.02 5.55 6.05
C GLY A 242 5.52 5.87 6.11
N GLU A 243 4.69 4.85 5.95
CA GLU A 243 3.22 5.00 5.97
C GLU A 243 2.63 5.28 7.36
N MET A 244 3.45 5.30 8.42
CA MET A 244 3.00 5.75 9.74
C MET A 244 3.01 7.28 9.88
N LEU A 245 3.66 8.04 8.99
CA LEU A 245 3.67 9.52 9.00
C LEU A 245 2.28 10.15 9.19
N PRO A 246 1.23 9.73 8.47
CA PRO A 246 -0.10 10.33 8.59
C PRO A 246 -0.73 10.22 9.99
N ALA A 247 -0.29 9.29 10.83
CA ALA A 247 -0.77 9.17 12.21
C ALA A 247 -0.61 10.46 13.01
N ASN A 248 0.43 11.26 12.73
CA ASN A 248 0.67 12.54 13.40
C ASN A 248 -0.45 13.57 13.17
N ALA A 249 -1.32 13.37 12.18
CA ALA A 249 -2.44 14.26 11.88
C ALA A 249 -3.73 13.93 12.66
N TYR A 250 -3.83 12.74 13.26
CA TYR A 250 -5.02 12.34 13.99
C TYR A 250 -5.07 12.98 15.39
N PRO A 251 -6.21 13.59 15.79
CA PRO A 251 -6.36 14.24 17.09
C PRO A 251 -6.01 13.36 18.29
N ALA A 252 -6.36 12.06 18.23
CA ALA A 252 -6.11 11.13 19.32
C ALA A 252 -4.61 10.95 19.66
N PHE A 253 -3.71 11.16 18.70
CA PHE A 253 -2.28 11.03 18.92
C PHE A 253 -1.60 12.33 19.36
N LYS A 254 -2.22 13.50 19.10
CA LYS A 254 -1.66 14.81 19.48
C LYS A 254 -1.55 15.05 20.99
N LYS A 255 -2.20 14.21 21.80
CA LYS A 255 -2.11 14.26 23.27
C LYS A 255 -0.82 13.66 23.84
N TYR A 256 0.02 13.02 23.01
CA TYR A 256 1.25 12.37 23.43
C TYR A 256 2.46 13.25 23.12
N ASP A 257 3.01 13.89 24.15
CA ASP A 257 4.18 14.78 24.03
C ASP A 257 5.44 14.04 23.55
N ASN A 258 5.47 12.71 23.73
CA ASN A 258 6.57 11.85 23.30
C ASN A 258 6.42 11.34 21.86
N LEU A 259 5.37 11.67 21.13
CA LEU A 259 5.30 11.52 19.67
C LEU A 259 5.97 12.73 19.02
N VAL A 260 7.26 12.60 18.69
CA VAL A 260 8.12 13.74 18.30
C VAL A 260 7.91 14.17 16.84
N GLY A 261 7.67 13.23 15.96
CA GLY A 261 7.50 13.48 14.52
C GLY A 261 7.82 12.27 13.67
N ASN A 262 8.33 12.52 12.46
CA ASN A 262 8.65 11.47 11.49
C ASN A 262 10.15 11.39 11.24
N TYR A 263 10.70 10.18 11.20
CA TYR A 263 12.10 9.92 10.89
C TYR A 263 12.22 9.24 9.53
N GLY A 264 13.05 9.76 8.65
CA GLY A 264 13.32 9.17 7.35
C GLY A 264 12.24 9.42 6.29
N GLY A 265 12.05 8.43 5.44
CA GLY A 265 11.23 8.55 4.25
C GLY A 265 10.47 7.28 3.88
N ALA A 266 10.50 6.91 2.58
CA ALA A 266 9.81 5.73 2.09
C ALA A 266 10.52 4.42 2.50
N TRP A 267 9.76 3.35 2.54
CA TRP A 267 10.16 2.01 3.02
C TRP A 267 11.48 1.47 2.44
N TYR A 268 11.82 1.78 1.20
CA TYR A 268 13.03 1.26 0.55
C TYR A 268 14.34 1.82 1.12
N LYS A 269 14.26 2.91 1.90
CA LYS A 269 15.40 3.52 2.61
C LYS A 269 15.67 2.90 3.98
N GLN A 270 14.82 1.99 4.46
CA GLN A 270 14.90 1.38 5.79
C GLN A 270 16.31 0.92 6.18
N LYS A 271 17.05 0.31 5.24
CA LYS A 271 18.38 -0.24 5.55
C LYS A 271 19.38 0.77 6.10
N ASP A 272 19.31 2.00 5.65
CA ASP A 272 20.20 3.07 6.07
C ASP A 272 19.59 3.91 7.19
N GLU A 273 18.29 4.20 7.08
CA GLU A 273 17.55 4.98 8.08
C GLU A 273 17.39 4.23 9.40
N PHE A 274 17.14 2.91 9.38
CA PHE A 274 17.04 2.09 10.60
C PHE A 274 18.40 1.88 11.26
N GLU A 275 19.47 1.80 10.48
CA GLU A 275 20.81 1.73 11.04
C GLU A 275 21.19 3.00 11.80
N SER A 276 20.88 4.18 11.24
CA SER A 276 21.19 5.49 11.84
C SER A 276 20.25 5.89 12.98
N PHE A 277 19.09 5.20 13.15
CA PHE A 277 18.12 5.54 14.18
C PHE A 277 18.63 5.29 15.62
N ASN A 278 19.55 4.36 15.82
CA ASN A 278 20.17 3.96 17.10
C ASN A 278 19.24 3.30 18.13
N GLY A 279 17.93 3.36 17.97
CA GLY A 279 16.92 2.77 18.86
C GLY A 279 16.25 1.53 18.29
N PRO A 280 15.36 0.87 19.03
CA PRO A 280 14.54 -0.22 18.51
C PRO A 280 13.52 0.26 17.47
N ILE A 281 13.19 -0.66 16.57
CA ILE A 281 12.27 -0.44 15.45
C ILE A 281 11.13 -1.45 15.54
N ILE A 282 9.89 -1.00 15.32
CA ILE A 282 8.70 -1.84 15.23
C ILE A 282 8.15 -1.74 13.82
N ALA A 283 8.10 -2.88 13.12
CA ALA A 283 7.45 -3.02 11.82
C ALA A 283 6.09 -3.69 12.00
N THR A 284 5.02 -2.95 11.76
CA THR A 284 3.66 -3.40 12.06
C THR A 284 3.02 -4.16 10.90
N THR A 285 3.40 -3.85 9.66
CA THR A 285 2.80 -4.41 8.45
C THR A 285 3.81 -4.44 7.31
N ASN A 286 3.35 -4.59 6.06
CA ASN A 286 4.19 -4.30 4.91
C ASN A 286 4.57 -2.78 4.95
N CYS A 287 5.57 -2.26 4.40
CA CYS A 287 6.65 -2.85 3.62
C CYS A 287 7.87 -3.06 4.52
N VAL A 288 8.23 -4.29 4.79
CA VAL A 288 9.41 -4.64 5.58
C VAL A 288 10.53 -5.09 4.66
N LEU A 289 11.77 -4.76 4.99
CA LEU A 289 12.95 -5.30 4.34
C LEU A 289 13.67 -6.29 5.25
N ILE A 290 14.32 -7.28 4.66
CA ILE A 290 15.24 -8.13 5.39
C ILE A 290 16.33 -7.22 5.99
N PRO A 291 16.50 -7.21 7.34
CA PRO A 291 17.38 -6.28 8.02
C PRO A 291 18.86 -6.55 7.76
N LYS A 292 19.70 -5.50 7.91
CA LYS A 292 21.13 -5.64 8.11
C LYS A 292 21.41 -6.23 9.50
N ASP A 293 22.53 -6.89 9.67
CA ASP A 293 22.94 -7.44 10.97
C ASP A 293 23.14 -6.34 12.04
N SER A 294 23.53 -5.12 11.60
CA SER A 294 23.74 -3.96 12.47
C SER A 294 22.51 -3.50 13.26
N TYR A 295 21.29 -3.85 12.83
CA TYR A 295 20.06 -3.49 13.55
C TYR A 295 19.05 -4.65 13.71
N ARG A 296 19.40 -5.85 13.28
CA ARG A 296 18.53 -7.05 13.35
C ARG A 296 18.02 -7.29 14.78
N ASP A 297 18.90 -7.20 15.77
CA ASP A 297 18.59 -7.50 17.18
C ASP A 297 17.67 -6.46 17.84
N ARG A 298 17.48 -5.30 17.21
CA ARG A 298 16.58 -4.24 17.68
C ARG A 298 15.40 -3.98 16.77
N LEU A 299 15.20 -4.82 15.74
CA LEU A 299 13.99 -4.87 14.94
C LEU A 299 12.99 -5.83 15.56
N PHE A 300 11.74 -5.41 15.61
CA PHE A 300 10.58 -6.19 16.05
C PHE A 300 9.52 -6.14 14.97
N THR A 301 8.71 -7.20 14.88
CA THR A 301 7.55 -7.25 13.99
C THR A 301 6.28 -7.46 14.79
N THR A 302 5.14 -7.06 14.24
CA THR A 302 3.81 -7.29 14.81
C THR A 302 2.83 -7.74 13.73
N GLY A 303 1.66 -8.21 14.11
CA GLY A 303 0.55 -8.51 13.21
C GLY A 303 0.91 -9.52 12.12
N THR A 304 0.71 -9.16 10.86
CA THR A 304 1.00 -10.02 9.71
C THR A 304 2.45 -9.90 9.21
N ALA A 305 3.22 -8.91 9.72
CA ALA A 305 4.61 -8.76 9.36
C ALA A 305 5.48 -9.82 10.05
N GLY A 306 6.50 -10.31 9.35
CA GLY A 306 7.43 -11.29 9.92
C GLY A 306 8.74 -11.33 9.17
N VAL A 307 9.83 -11.58 9.90
CA VAL A 307 11.16 -11.82 9.32
C VAL A 307 11.83 -12.92 10.14
N GLU A 308 12.34 -13.94 9.49
CA GLU A 308 13.00 -15.06 10.17
C GLU A 308 14.13 -14.57 11.09
N GLY A 309 14.10 -15.04 12.35
CA GLY A 309 15.07 -14.66 13.37
C GLY A 309 14.92 -13.26 13.95
N VAL A 310 13.87 -12.53 13.58
CA VAL A 310 13.47 -11.26 14.22
C VAL A 310 12.36 -11.54 15.22
N LYS A 311 12.40 -10.89 16.39
CA LYS A 311 11.35 -11.05 17.40
C LYS A 311 10.01 -10.54 16.90
N HIS A 312 8.97 -11.35 17.10
CA HIS A 312 7.59 -10.98 16.87
C HIS A 312 6.91 -10.64 18.20
N ILE A 313 6.09 -9.61 18.21
CA ILE A 313 5.28 -9.22 19.37
C ILE A 313 3.85 -9.67 19.09
N ASP A 314 3.45 -10.73 19.76
CA ASP A 314 2.11 -11.29 19.65
C ASP A 314 1.06 -10.43 20.35
N GLU A 315 -0.18 -10.48 19.87
CA GLU A 315 -1.32 -9.91 20.56
C GLU A 315 -1.93 -10.94 21.51
N ALA A 316 -2.09 -10.58 22.77
CA ALA A 316 -2.80 -11.34 23.78
C ALA A 316 -3.96 -10.50 24.34
N ASP A 317 -5.19 -11.02 24.26
CA ASP A 317 -6.41 -10.32 24.72
C ASP A 317 -6.56 -8.90 24.16
N GLY A 318 -6.23 -8.70 22.87
CA GLY A 318 -6.33 -7.41 22.17
C GLY A 318 -5.20 -6.43 22.49
N LYS A 319 -4.15 -6.87 23.21
CA LYS A 319 -3.01 -6.03 23.62
C LYS A 319 -1.68 -6.64 23.21
N LYS A 320 -0.74 -5.77 22.85
CA LYS A 320 0.66 -6.10 22.60
C LYS A 320 1.53 -5.54 23.72
N ASP A 321 2.52 -6.30 24.16
CA ASP A 321 3.45 -5.88 25.22
C ASP A 321 4.74 -5.31 24.60
N PHE A 322 4.94 -4.00 24.70
CA PHE A 322 6.13 -3.30 24.23
C PHE A 322 7.19 -3.08 25.33
N SER A 323 7.05 -3.70 26.50
CA SER A 323 7.95 -3.50 27.65
C SER A 323 9.41 -3.79 27.33
N GLU A 324 9.69 -4.87 26.55
CA GLU A 324 11.05 -5.19 26.12
C GLU A 324 11.61 -4.12 25.16
N VAL A 325 10.82 -3.65 24.20
CA VAL A 325 11.20 -2.60 23.26
C VAL A 325 11.57 -1.32 24.03
N ILE A 326 10.75 -0.94 25.01
CA ILE A 326 10.99 0.22 25.88
C ILE A 326 12.27 0.03 26.72
N ALA A 327 12.50 -1.17 27.26
CA ALA A 327 13.69 -1.48 28.04
C ALA A 327 14.98 -1.40 27.21
N ILE A 328 14.91 -1.79 25.93
CA ILE A 328 16.02 -1.64 24.98
C ILE A 328 16.23 -0.15 24.66
N ALA A 329 15.17 0.59 24.32
CA ALA A 329 15.24 2.00 23.99
C ALA A 329 15.95 2.81 25.08
N LYS A 330 15.62 2.57 26.35
CA LYS A 330 16.24 3.25 27.51
C LYS A 330 17.76 3.09 27.63
N LYS A 331 18.33 2.10 26.93
CA LYS A 331 19.79 1.84 26.91
C LYS A 331 20.46 2.44 25.68
N CYS A 332 19.69 2.95 24.72
CA CYS A 332 20.18 3.52 23.48
C CYS A 332 20.47 5.02 23.64
N SER A 333 21.28 5.54 22.73
CA SER A 333 21.41 6.99 22.53
C SER A 333 20.20 7.54 21.78
N SER A 334 20.06 8.87 21.73
CA SER A 334 19.10 9.53 20.84
C SER A 334 19.39 9.16 19.37
N PRO A 335 18.37 9.20 18.49
CA PRO A 335 18.56 8.97 17.07
C PRO A 335 19.56 9.96 16.45
N THR A 336 20.28 9.52 15.42
CA THR A 336 21.12 10.42 14.61
C THR A 336 20.22 11.26 13.71
N GLN A 337 20.38 12.57 13.73
CA GLN A 337 19.61 13.47 12.87
C GLN A 337 20.04 13.29 11.41
N ILE A 338 19.08 12.94 10.54
CA ILE A 338 19.29 12.79 9.11
C ILE A 338 18.57 13.87 8.30
N ASP A 339 17.64 14.58 8.93
CA ASP A 339 16.80 15.61 8.34
C ASP A 339 16.33 16.60 9.41
N ASP A 340 15.90 17.81 9.04
CA ASP A 340 15.29 18.79 9.95
C ASP A 340 14.36 19.74 9.19
N LEU A 341 13.27 19.20 8.69
CA LEU A 341 12.24 19.92 7.95
C LEU A 341 10.89 19.80 8.67
N ASN A 342 9.91 20.54 8.20
CA ASN A 342 8.52 20.38 8.57
C ASN A 342 7.72 19.91 7.35
N LEU A 343 6.99 18.81 7.49
CA LEU A 343 6.08 18.28 6.47
C LEU A 343 4.65 18.70 6.80
N THR A 344 3.94 19.24 5.83
CA THR A 344 2.51 19.56 5.98
C THR A 344 1.67 18.39 5.49
N ILE A 345 0.88 17.79 6.40
CA ILE A 345 0.04 16.63 6.15
C ILE A 345 -1.38 16.84 6.69
N GLY A 346 -2.24 15.84 6.59
CA GLY A 346 -3.57 15.81 7.23
C GLY A 346 -4.68 16.39 6.38
N PHE A 347 -4.51 16.45 5.06
CA PHE A 347 -5.53 16.90 4.11
C PHE A 347 -6.49 15.77 3.73
N GLY A 348 -7.06 15.07 4.72
CA GLY A 348 -8.18 14.16 4.48
C GLY A 348 -9.38 14.90 3.88
N HIS A 349 -10.35 14.14 3.34
CA HIS A 349 -11.49 14.73 2.63
C HIS A 349 -12.23 15.80 3.45
N SER A 350 -12.41 15.62 4.74
CA SER A 350 -13.10 16.60 5.59
C SER A 350 -12.39 17.95 5.63
N GLN A 351 -11.05 17.98 5.67
CA GLN A 351 -10.26 19.21 5.66
C GLN A 351 -10.31 19.89 4.29
N VAL A 352 -10.23 19.11 3.21
CA VAL A 352 -10.27 19.66 1.85
C VAL A 352 -11.68 20.18 1.52
N LEU A 353 -12.73 19.48 1.95
CA LEU A 353 -14.11 19.93 1.78
C LEU A 353 -14.41 21.21 2.58
N ALA A 354 -13.79 21.40 3.73
CA ALA A 354 -13.88 22.67 4.46
C ALA A 354 -13.22 23.86 3.70
N LEU A 355 -12.31 23.55 2.75
CA LEU A 355 -11.68 24.52 1.88
C LEU A 355 -12.33 24.58 0.48
N ALA A 356 -13.43 23.85 0.24
CA ALA A 356 -14.00 23.65 -1.09
C ALA A 356 -14.34 24.96 -1.79
N ASP A 357 -15.00 25.90 -1.10
CA ASP A 357 -15.35 27.21 -1.69
C ASP A 357 -14.10 27.96 -2.17
N LYS A 358 -13.05 27.99 -1.36
CA LYS A 358 -11.79 28.64 -1.69
C LYS A 358 -11.10 27.97 -2.90
N ILE A 359 -11.15 26.62 -2.96
CA ILE A 359 -10.59 25.85 -4.08
C ILE A 359 -11.40 26.13 -5.36
N VAL A 360 -12.73 26.12 -5.28
CA VAL A 360 -13.62 26.39 -6.41
C VAL A 360 -13.43 27.83 -6.93
N GLU A 361 -13.31 28.83 -6.04
CA GLU A 361 -12.99 30.20 -6.41
C GLU A 361 -11.62 30.31 -7.11
N ALA A 362 -10.58 29.65 -6.58
CA ALA A 362 -9.25 29.65 -7.19
C ALA A 362 -9.25 29.02 -8.59
N VAL A 363 -10.03 27.95 -8.80
CA VAL A 363 -10.19 27.31 -10.12
C VAL A 363 -10.95 28.25 -11.08
N LYS A 364 -12.07 28.84 -10.64
CA LYS A 364 -12.85 29.81 -11.46
C LYS A 364 -12.06 31.05 -11.84
N ALA A 365 -11.20 31.51 -10.94
CA ALA A 365 -10.30 32.64 -11.18
C ALA A 365 -9.07 32.28 -12.06
N GLY A 366 -8.87 31.00 -12.39
CA GLY A 366 -7.71 30.52 -13.15
C GLY A 366 -6.41 30.52 -12.36
N ALA A 367 -6.46 30.71 -11.04
CA ALA A 367 -5.31 30.59 -10.15
C ALA A 367 -4.86 29.14 -9.98
N ILE A 368 -5.81 28.19 -9.97
CA ILE A 368 -5.56 26.76 -10.10
C ILE A 368 -6.13 26.30 -11.43
N LYS A 369 -5.25 25.86 -12.33
CA LYS A 369 -5.67 25.35 -13.64
C LYS A 369 -5.82 23.83 -13.68
N ARG A 370 -5.06 23.12 -12.85
CA ARG A 370 -5.07 21.65 -12.87
C ARG A 370 -4.73 21.05 -11.51
N PHE A 371 -5.34 19.91 -11.26
CA PHE A 371 -4.95 18.97 -10.20
C PHE A 371 -4.28 17.76 -10.84
N VAL A 372 -3.24 17.24 -10.19
CA VAL A 372 -2.60 15.98 -10.59
C VAL A 372 -2.62 15.03 -9.41
N VAL A 373 -3.32 13.91 -9.54
CA VAL A 373 -3.25 12.83 -8.57
C VAL A 373 -1.93 12.09 -8.79
N MET A 374 -0.96 12.36 -7.94
CA MET A 374 0.31 11.66 -7.85
C MET A 374 0.28 10.86 -6.54
N ALA A 375 -0.16 9.61 -6.61
CA ALA A 375 -0.43 8.81 -5.41
C ALA A 375 0.05 7.36 -5.60
N GLY A 376 0.02 6.61 -4.52
CA GLY A 376 0.35 5.19 -4.50
C GLY A 376 1.68 4.87 -3.82
N CYS A 377 2.41 3.90 -4.36
CA CYS A 377 3.62 3.36 -3.76
C CYS A 377 4.89 4.12 -4.18
N ASP A 378 5.97 3.87 -3.45
CA ASP A 378 7.34 4.19 -3.87
C ASP A 378 8.20 2.91 -3.91
N GLY A 379 9.43 3.00 -4.35
CA GLY A 379 10.37 1.88 -4.45
C GLY A 379 11.78 2.36 -4.80
N ARG A 380 12.73 1.42 -4.80
CA ARG A 380 14.16 1.71 -5.02
C ARG A 380 14.57 1.77 -6.49
N GLU A 381 13.68 1.43 -7.41
CA GLU A 381 13.97 1.45 -8.85
C GLU A 381 14.32 2.89 -9.28
N LYS A 382 15.44 3.07 -9.98
CA LYS A 382 15.95 4.42 -10.35
C LYS A 382 15.00 5.21 -11.23
N GLY A 383 14.24 4.54 -12.08
CA GLY A 383 13.24 5.18 -12.93
C GLY A 383 12.15 5.94 -12.16
N ARG A 384 12.02 5.71 -10.84
CA ARG A 384 11.10 6.45 -9.98
C ARG A 384 11.50 7.89 -9.70
N GLU A 385 12.74 8.31 -10.02
CA GLU A 385 13.12 9.73 -10.03
C GLU A 385 12.24 10.56 -10.99
N TYR A 386 11.64 9.91 -11.99
CA TYR A 386 10.60 10.49 -12.83
C TYR A 386 9.53 11.25 -12.03
N TYR A 387 9.07 10.72 -10.88
CA TYR A 387 8.03 11.38 -10.08
C TYR A 387 8.54 12.65 -9.39
N THR A 388 9.81 12.68 -8.99
CA THR A 388 10.46 13.88 -8.46
C THR A 388 10.59 14.95 -9.56
N GLU A 389 11.14 14.57 -10.72
CA GLU A 389 11.29 15.45 -11.87
C GLU A 389 9.94 15.98 -12.39
N PHE A 390 8.93 15.10 -12.42
CA PHE A 390 7.57 15.46 -12.82
C PHE A 390 6.99 16.52 -11.89
N ALA A 391 7.08 16.34 -10.57
CA ALA A 391 6.60 17.30 -9.58
C ALA A 391 7.31 18.65 -9.68
N GLN A 392 8.63 18.66 -9.90
CA GLN A 392 9.43 19.88 -10.09
C GLN A 392 9.09 20.61 -11.39
N SER A 393 8.66 19.88 -12.42
CA SER A 393 8.33 20.43 -13.74
C SER A 393 6.90 20.98 -13.83
N LEU A 394 6.05 20.71 -12.83
CA LEU A 394 4.66 21.16 -12.82
C LEU A 394 4.55 22.69 -12.80
N PRO A 395 3.69 23.30 -13.65
CA PRO A 395 3.39 24.72 -13.60
C PRO A 395 2.98 25.20 -12.21
N LYS A 396 3.20 26.47 -11.91
CA LYS A 396 2.92 27.04 -10.57
C LYS A 396 1.43 27.09 -10.23
N ASP A 397 0.56 26.96 -11.20
CA ASP A 397 -0.90 26.91 -11.10
C ASP A 397 -1.47 25.46 -11.02
N THR A 398 -0.60 24.50 -10.71
CA THR A 398 -0.95 23.08 -10.59
C THR A 398 -0.79 22.62 -9.14
N VAL A 399 -1.78 21.83 -8.66
CA VAL A 399 -1.80 21.25 -7.32
C VAL A 399 -1.66 19.72 -7.41
N ILE A 400 -0.79 19.15 -6.61
CA ILE A 400 -0.62 17.70 -6.43
C ILE A 400 -1.56 17.20 -5.33
N LEU A 401 -2.37 16.20 -5.65
CA LEU A 401 -3.17 15.44 -4.69
C LEU A 401 -2.46 14.09 -4.47
N THR A 402 -2.13 13.77 -3.22
CA THR A 402 -1.36 12.55 -2.92
C THR A 402 -1.88 11.76 -1.74
N ALA A 403 -1.61 10.46 -1.75
CA ALA A 403 -1.75 9.51 -0.66
C ALA A 403 -0.74 8.36 -0.86
N GLY A 404 -0.25 7.77 0.22
CA GLY A 404 0.71 6.67 0.13
C GLY A 404 2.17 7.10 0.05
N CYS A 405 3.08 6.14 -0.11
CA CYS A 405 4.53 6.38 -0.12
C CYS A 405 5.05 7.25 -1.27
N ALA A 406 4.30 7.36 -2.39
CA ALA A 406 4.69 8.20 -3.53
C ALA A 406 5.01 9.64 -3.12
N LYS A 407 4.34 10.16 -2.09
CA LYS A 407 4.57 11.50 -1.52
C LYS A 407 6.04 11.79 -1.21
N TYR A 408 6.83 10.79 -0.81
CA TYR A 408 8.23 10.98 -0.42
C TYR A 408 9.15 11.38 -1.57
N ARG A 409 8.67 11.34 -2.82
CA ARG A 409 9.37 11.86 -3.99
C ARG A 409 9.28 13.38 -4.11
N TYR A 410 8.31 14.02 -3.43
CA TYR A 410 8.08 15.46 -3.60
C TYR A 410 7.60 16.20 -2.34
N ASN A 411 7.29 15.52 -1.23
CA ASN A 411 6.78 16.19 -0.02
C ASN A 411 7.85 17.03 0.72
N LYS A 412 9.13 16.88 0.36
CA LYS A 412 10.25 17.69 0.86
C LYS A 412 10.68 18.78 -0.12
N LEU A 413 10.03 18.88 -1.30
CA LEU A 413 10.27 19.94 -2.25
C LEU A 413 9.54 21.22 -1.82
N ASP A 414 10.19 22.37 -1.97
CA ASP A 414 9.54 23.67 -1.79
C ASP A 414 8.79 24.04 -3.08
N LEU A 415 7.55 23.56 -3.19
CA LEU A 415 6.68 23.84 -4.33
C LEU A 415 5.80 25.09 -4.10
N GLY A 416 5.75 25.62 -2.88
CA GLY A 416 4.97 26.80 -2.51
C GLY A 416 3.48 26.55 -2.37
N ASP A 417 2.70 27.63 -2.47
CA ASP A 417 1.23 27.62 -2.36
C ASP A 417 0.57 28.49 -3.45
N ILE A 418 -0.74 28.33 -3.57
CA ILE A 418 -1.60 29.15 -4.44
C ILE A 418 -2.65 29.83 -3.56
N GLY A 419 -2.41 31.09 -3.19
CA GLY A 419 -3.33 31.83 -2.34
C GLY A 419 -3.55 31.20 -0.96
N GLY A 420 -2.51 30.57 -0.40
CA GLY A 420 -2.54 29.84 0.88
C GLY A 420 -3.10 28.42 0.78
N ILE A 421 -3.27 27.88 -0.43
CA ILE A 421 -3.55 26.45 -0.68
C ILE A 421 -2.21 25.80 -1.03
N PRO A 422 -1.66 24.87 -0.21
CA PRO A 422 -0.40 24.20 -0.54
C PRO A 422 -0.49 23.47 -1.88
N ARG A 423 0.58 23.51 -2.64
CA ARG A 423 0.64 22.78 -3.92
C ARG A 423 0.81 21.27 -3.77
N VAL A 424 1.07 20.78 -2.56
CA VAL A 424 1.02 19.34 -2.23
C VAL A 424 -0.04 19.14 -1.16
N ILE A 425 -1.11 18.45 -1.50
CA ILE A 425 -2.21 18.10 -0.62
C ILE A 425 -2.09 16.61 -0.29
N ASP A 426 -1.58 16.31 0.91
CA ASP A 426 -1.34 14.96 1.38
C ASP A 426 -2.55 14.44 2.19
N ALA A 427 -3.32 13.56 1.59
CA ALA A 427 -4.51 12.96 2.20
C ALA A 427 -4.20 11.93 3.29
N GLY A 428 -3.00 11.28 3.27
CA GLY A 428 -2.65 10.32 4.30
C GLY A 428 -1.96 9.05 3.82
N GLN A 429 -2.27 7.91 4.44
CA GLN A 429 -1.78 6.58 4.06
C GLN A 429 -2.30 6.16 2.68
N CYS A 430 -1.82 5.03 2.15
CA CYS A 430 -2.28 4.52 0.86
C CYS A 430 -3.80 4.24 0.82
N ASN A 431 -4.41 3.83 1.94
CA ASN A 431 -5.87 3.69 2.06
C ASN A 431 -6.63 5.03 2.00
N ASP A 432 -5.97 6.14 2.34
CA ASP A 432 -6.58 7.48 2.28
C ASP A 432 -6.72 8.00 0.83
N CYS A 433 -6.38 7.17 -0.18
CA CYS A 433 -6.87 7.36 -1.55
C CYS A 433 -8.41 7.45 -1.59
N TYR A 434 -9.13 6.88 -0.62
CA TYR A 434 -10.56 7.11 -0.42
C TYR A 434 -10.89 8.60 -0.29
N SER A 435 -10.12 9.35 0.49
CA SER A 435 -10.27 10.81 0.57
C SER A 435 -10.13 11.50 -0.78
N LEU A 436 -9.20 11.04 -1.64
CA LEU A 436 -9.02 11.62 -2.98
C LEU A 436 -10.26 11.36 -3.87
N VAL A 437 -10.88 10.18 -3.75
CA VAL A 437 -12.14 9.87 -4.47
C VAL A 437 -13.28 10.76 -3.98
N VAL A 438 -13.43 10.93 -2.67
CA VAL A 438 -14.46 11.82 -2.08
C VAL A 438 -14.27 13.27 -2.54
N ILE A 439 -13.03 13.77 -2.52
CA ILE A 439 -12.68 15.12 -2.97
C ILE A 439 -13.01 15.28 -4.46
N ALA A 440 -12.61 14.34 -5.31
CA ALA A 440 -12.88 14.39 -6.74
C ALA A 440 -14.38 14.41 -7.04
N ASN A 441 -15.17 13.57 -6.36
CA ASN A 441 -16.63 13.55 -6.50
C ASN A 441 -17.28 14.88 -6.05
N ALA A 442 -16.83 15.46 -4.96
CA ALA A 442 -17.35 16.75 -4.48
C ALA A 442 -17.03 17.89 -5.46
N LEU A 443 -15.81 17.91 -6.02
CA LEU A 443 -15.44 18.86 -7.06
C LEU A 443 -16.27 18.64 -8.34
N ALA A 444 -16.49 17.39 -8.76
CA ALA A 444 -17.33 17.09 -9.92
C ALA A 444 -18.75 17.63 -9.74
N GLN A 445 -19.35 17.47 -8.55
CA GLN A 445 -20.65 18.05 -8.23
C GLN A 445 -20.62 19.59 -8.26
N ALA A 446 -19.60 20.23 -7.67
CA ALA A 446 -19.47 21.69 -7.63
C ALA A 446 -19.29 22.31 -9.04
N PHE A 447 -18.70 21.58 -9.97
CA PHE A 447 -18.51 21.99 -11.37
C PHE A 447 -19.59 21.44 -12.32
N ASN A 448 -20.57 20.70 -11.82
CA ASN A 448 -21.65 20.07 -12.59
C ASN A 448 -21.13 19.19 -13.74
N THR A 449 -20.15 18.32 -13.42
CA THR A 449 -19.50 17.40 -14.34
C THR A 449 -19.29 16.05 -13.66
N ASP A 450 -18.68 15.09 -14.36
CA ASP A 450 -18.14 13.87 -13.79
C ASP A 450 -16.64 14.01 -13.48
N VAL A 451 -16.03 12.98 -12.88
CA VAL A 451 -14.59 12.99 -12.51
C VAL A 451 -13.69 13.15 -13.74
N ASN A 452 -14.07 12.59 -14.88
CA ASN A 452 -13.30 12.66 -16.14
C ASN A 452 -13.40 14.05 -16.81
N GLY A 453 -14.44 14.83 -16.47
CA GLY A 453 -14.63 16.21 -16.95
C GLY A 453 -13.93 17.28 -16.10
N LEU A 454 -13.35 16.90 -14.95
CA LEU A 454 -12.58 17.82 -14.11
C LEU A 454 -11.22 18.16 -14.72
N PRO A 455 -10.62 19.30 -14.37
CA PRO A 455 -9.22 19.59 -14.67
C PRO A 455 -8.28 18.74 -13.78
N LEU A 456 -8.44 17.42 -13.86
CA LEU A 456 -7.78 16.41 -13.04
C LEU A 456 -7.04 15.42 -13.94
N SER A 457 -5.82 15.10 -13.59
CA SER A 457 -4.99 14.11 -14.29
C SER A 457 -4.46 13.09 -13.28
N PHE A 458 -4.27 11.85 -13.73
CA PHE A 458 -3.82 10.76 -12.88
C PHE A 458 -2.44 10.27 -13.34
N ASN A 459 -1.44 10.38 -12.45
CA ASN A 459 -0.08 9.85 -12.65
C ASN A 459 0.28 8.97 -11.45
N ILE A 460 -0.17 7.71 -11.51
CA ILE A 460 -0.17 6.78 -10.38
C ILE A 460 1.11 5.95 -10.37
N SER A 461 1.72 5.86 -9.18
CA SER A 461 2.87 5.02 -8.92
C SER A 461 2.44 3.75 -8.18
N TRP A 462 2.61 2.58 -8.78
CA TRP A 462 2.32 1.31 -8.12
C TRP A 462 3.61 0.56 -7.74
N TYR A 463 3.51 -0.32 -6.75
CA TYR A 463 4.58 -1.23 -6.37
C TYR A 463 4.04 -2.61 -6.00
N GLU A 464 2.93 -2.67 -5.25
CA GLU A 464 2.40 -3.90 -4.68
C GLU A 464 0.85 -3.95 -4.78
N GLN A 465 0.28 -5.01 -4.24
CA GLN A 465 -1.10 -5.44 -4.45
C GLN A 465 -2.16 -4.43 -3.98
N LYS A 466 -1.90 -3.65 -2.91
CA LYS A 466 -2.87 -2.62 -2.48
C LYS A 466 -3.07 -1.55 -3.55
N ALA A 467 -2.00 -1.18 -4.27
CA ALA A 467 -2.11 -0.25 -5.38
C ALA A 467 -2.92 -0.84 -6.55
N VAL A 468 -2.85 -2.15 -6.77
CA VAL A 468 -3.69 -2.82 -7.78
C VAL A 468 -5.16 -2.79 -7.39
N LEU A 469 -5.51 -3.02 -6.13
CA LEU A 469 -6.90 -2.84 -5.67
C LEU A 469 -7.38 -1.41 -5.90
N VAL A 470 -6.57 -0.40 -5.56
CA VAL A 470 -6.93 1.01 -5.79
C VAL A 470 -7.13 1.29 -7.27
N LEU A 471 -6.29 0.72 -8.15
CA LEU A 471 -6.49 0.83 -9.60
C LEU A 471 -7.85 0.22 -10.01
N LEU A 472 -8.14 -1.02 -9.60
CA LEU A 472 -9.44 -1.66 -9.88
C LEU A 472 -10.61 -0.83 -9.35
N THR A 473 -10.45 -0.22 -8.16
CA THR A 473 -11.44 0.71 -7.60
C THR A 473 -11.67 1.91 -8.51
N LEU A 474 -10.62 2.57 -8.98
CA LEU A 474 -10.74 3.71 -9.90
C LEU A 474 -11.42 3.30 -11.22
N LEU A 475 -11.05 2.15 -11.78
CA LEU A 475 -11.65 1.62 -13.01
C LEU A 475 -13.15 1.31 -12.81
N SER A 476 -13.53 0.70 -11.68
CA SER A 476 -14.93 0.41 -11.34
C SER A 476 -15.78 1.67 -11.15
N LEU A 477 -15.16 2.78 -10.72
CA LEU A 477 -15.79 4.09 -10.64
C LEU A 477 -15.82 4.85 -11.97
N GLY A 478 -15.35 4.24 -13.05
CA GLY A 478 -15.37 4.82 -14.40
C GLY A 478 -14.27 5.84 -14.68
N VAL A 479 -13.24 5.92 -13.82
CA VAL A 479 -12.07 6.78 -14.06
C VAL A 479 -11.28 6.27 -15.27
N LYS A 480 -10.87 7.17 -16.15
CA LYS A 480 -10.14 6.87 -17.39
C LYS A 480 -8.83 7.67 -17.48
N ASP A 481 -8.04 7.33 -18.50
CA ASP A 481 -6.81 8.05 -18.84
C ASP A 481 -5.78 8.10 -17.71
N ILE A 482 -5.65 7.01 -16.95
CA ILE A 482 -4.68 6.87 -15.86
C ILE A 482 -3.30 6.54 -16.43
N MET A 483 -2.31 7.38 -16.12
CA MET A 483 -0.90 7.05 -16.32
C MET A 483 -0.42 6.20 -15.16
N LEU A 484 0.16 5.04 -15.45
CA LEU A 484 0.56 4.04 -14.48
C LEU A 484 2.04 3.67 -14.66
N GLY A 485 2.82 3.77 -13.60
CA GLY A 485 4.26 3.50 -13.69
C GLY A 485 4.90 3.05 -12.39
N PRO A 486 6.25 2.91 -12.43
CA PRO A 486 7.12 3.13 -13.60
C PRO A 486 7.09 2.00 -14.64
N ARG A 487 6.52 0.84 -14.31
CA ARG A 487 6.31 -0.32 -15.19
C ARG A 487 4.91 -0.87 -14.99
N LEU A 488 4.41 -1.62 -15.96
CA LEU A 488 3.18 -2.38 -15.78
C LEU A 488 3.46 -3.68 -15.00
N PRO A 489 2.47 -4.29 -14.35
CA PRO A 489 2.62 -5.58 -13.68
C PRO A 489 3.14 -6.66 -14.64
N GLY A 490 4.11 -7.47 -14.17
CA GLY A 490 4.80 -8.45 -14.99
C GLY A 490 3.95 -9.64 -15.46
N PHE A 491 2.70 -9.74 -14.99
CA PHE A 491 1.74 -10.74 -15.42
C PHE A 491 0.79 -10.25 -16.54
N ILE A 492 0.83 -8.96 -16.88
CA ILE A 492 -0.04 -8.42 -17.92
C ILE A 492 0.42 -8.91 -19.29
N THR A 493 -0.42 -9.70 -19.94
CA THR A 493 -0.21 -10.17 -21.32
C THR A 493 -0.54 -9.07 -22.32
N PRO A 494 -0.08 -9.18 -23.58
CA PRO A 494 -0.47 -8.23 -24.63
C PRO A 494 -1.99 -8.12 -24.83
N GLY A 495 -2.74 -9.25 -24.74
CA GLY A 495 -4.20 -9.25 -24.88
C GLY A 495 -4.88 -8.45 -23.75
N ILE A 496 -4.45 -8.63 -22.50
CA ILE A 496 -4.99 -7.88 -21.36
C ILE A 496 -4.53 -6.42 -21.40
N LEU A 497 -3.31 -6.15 -21.86
CA LEU A 497 -2.85 -4.77 -22.06
C LEU A 497 -3.75 -4.03 -23.07
N ASP A 498 -4.10 -4.67 -24.18
CA ASP A 498 -5.01 -4.07 -25.17
C ASP A 498 -6.38 -3.72 -24.57
N VAL A 499 -6.91 -4.57 -23.69
CA VAL A 499 -8.15 -4.28 -22.94
C VAL A 499 -7.97 -3.05 -22.02
N LEU A 500 -6.89 -3.00 -21.24
CA LEU A 500 -6.61 -1.89 -20.33
C LEU A 500 -6.45 -0.57 -21.07
N VAL A 501 -5.75 -0.58 -22.20
CA VAL A 501 -5.51 0.62 -23.02
C VAL A 501 -6.78 1.06 -23.74
N ASN A 502 -7.46 0.16 -24.45
CA ASN A 502 -8.58 0.52 -25.32
C ASN A 502 -9.87 0.81 -24.54
N THR A 503 -10.09 0.14 -23.39
CA THR A 503 -11.32 0.30 -22.61
C THR A 503 -11.18 1.41 -21.57
N PHE A 504 -10.03 1.48 -20.88
CA PHE A 504 -9.83 2.37 -19.73
C PHE A 504 -8.85 3.51 -19.98
N GLY A 505 -8.14 3.50 -21.12
CA GLY A 505 -7.15 4.55 -21.44
C GLY A 505 -5.88 4.48 -20.57
N ILE A 506 -5.53 3.29 -20.03
CA ILE A 506 -4.31 3.13 -19.24
C ILE A 506 -3.09 3.42 -20.12
N LYS A 507 -2.15 4.20 -19.59
CA LYS A 507 -0.92 4.61 -20.27
C LYS A 507 0.28 4.32 -19.39
N ALA A 508 1.36 3.82 -19.96
CA ALA A 508 2.62 3.70 -19.25
C ALA A 508 3.35 5.05 -19.21
N ASN A 509 4.11 5.29 -18.14
CA ASN A 509 4.98 6.45 -18.04
C ASN A 509 6.04 6.43 -19.16
N GLY A 510 6.31 7.62 -19.71
CA GLY A 510 7.35 7.86 -20.71
C GLY A 510 8.39 8.86 -20.21
N THR A 511 8.53 9.99 -20.92
CA THR A 511 9.35 11.12 -20.48
C THR A 511 8.48 12.17 -19.81
N VAL A 512 9.01 12.88 -18.82
CA VAL A 512 8.26 13.94 -18.09
C VAL A 512 7.61 14.93 -19.07
N ALA A 513 8.36 15.46 -20.04
CA ALA A 513 7.82 16.41 -21.00
C ALA A 513 6.71 15.82 -21.89
N GLY A 514 6.88 14.57 -22.37
CA GLY A 514 5.87 13.90 -23.19
C GLY A 514 4.61 13.60 -22.39
N ASP A 515 4.77 13.18 -21.14
CA ASP A 515 3.66 12.81 -20.27
C ASP A 515 2.86 14.02 -19.81
N MET A 516 3.50 15.17 -19.61
CA MET A 516 2.80 16.44 -19.34
C MET A 516 1.88 16.82 -20.49
N VAL A 517 2.32 16.66 -21.74
CA VAL A 517 1.47 16.89 -22.93
C VAL A 517 0.29 15.92 -22.95
N ILE A 518 0.54 14.61 -22.71
CA ILE A 518 -0.51 13.60 -22.66
C ILE A 518 -1.55 13.89 -21.58
N LEU A 519 -1.10 14.35 -20.41
CA LEU A 519 -1.92 14.70 -19.26
C LEU A 519 -2.52 16.11 -19.36
N LYS A 520 -2.28 16.84 -20.48
CA LYS A 520 -2.78 18.21 -20.75
C LYS A 520 -2.35 19.22 -19.67
N ILE A 521 -1.11 19.11 -19.24
CA ILE A 521 -0.46 20.02 -18.27
C ILE A 521 0.44 20.96 -19.10
N GLU A 522 0.01 22.21 -19.23
CA GLU A 522 0.68 23.23 -20.04
C GLU A 522 1.35 24.31 -19.16
#